data_7031e25275e858fed524bf9723dcd1f4
#
_entry.id   7031e25275e858fed524bf9723dcd1f4
#
_cell.length_a   1.000
_cell.length_b   1.000
_cell.length_c   1.000
_cell.angle_alpha   90.00
_cell.angle_beta   90.00
_cell.angle_gamma   90.00
#
_symmetry.space_group_name_H-M   'P 1'
#
loop_
_entity.id
_entity.type
_entity.pdbx_description
1 polymer ?
#
loop_
_entity_poly.entity_id
_entity_poly.type
_entity_poly.pdbx_seq_one_letter_code
_entity_poly.pdbx_strand_id
1 'polypeptide(L)'
;MVAAPGRSPTSFPVRRTTPSPGVAKGSSVRTDGHGKVYVAWEDGSNQVYAVSTNGGVSYTLPRAIGRVADLIDPIPGSNFRNDSFLSLASDPRANSTTLYAAWVNRTVTDGSAAQVVVYKTTGAGWSQVATPYTGSVADTGVPFFQGLDVAGDGRVDLAWQAMTAIDPTIFGTGNASIDSYYASSPAGGTAFSAPTPVTTASSDPAASSQNNLQRQFWGDYNTLVSKGGTAWFIYTDSRHGVGCPAVDAYQKFLVDSGAVITEDERAADRAGPAQGDKPAPPTDCPPQFGNTDAFVSVITA
;
A
#
# COMPACT_ATOMS: atom_id res chain seq x y z
N MET A 1 -39.67 9.09 8.35
CA MET A 1 -38.51 9.85 8.87
C MET A 1 -37.96 10.66 7.70
N VAL A 2 -38.13 11.98 7.70
CA VAL A 2 -37.63 12.87 6.64
C VAL A 2 -36.15 13.13 6.95
N ALA A 3 -35.27 12.82 6.01
CA ALA A 3 -33.85 13.13 6.12
C ALA A 3 -33.64 14.64 6.23
N ALA A 4 -32.85 15.07 7.21
CA ALA A 4 -32.46 16.48 7.33
C ALA A 4 -31.68 16.91 6.07
N PRO A 5 -31.82 18.17 5.60
CA PRO A 5 -31.11 18.64 4.42
C PRO A 5 -29.60 18.59 4.65
N GLY A 6 -28.90 17.89 3.76
CA GLY A 6 -27.46 17.74 3.82
C GLY A 6 -26.77 19.09 3.81
N ARG A 7 -25.91 19.34 4.81
CA ARG A 7 -24.94 20.44 4.75
C ARG A 7 -23.97 20.15 3.62
N SER A 8 -23.74 21.14 2.77
CA SER A 8 -22.67 21.09 1.76
C SER A 8 -21.35 20.73 2.43
N PRO A 9 -20.54 19.82 1.83
CA PRO A 9 -19.25 19.50 2.38
C PRO A 9 -18.39 20.77 2.40
N THR A 10 -18.11 21.28 3.59
CA THR A 10 -17.10 22.33 3.76
C THR A 10 -15.73 21.67 3.59
N SER A 11 -15.03 22.03 2.53
CA SER A 11 -13.62 21.67 2.38
C SER A 11 -12.84 22.38 3.49
N PHE A 12 -12.27 21.61 4.41
CA PHE A 12 -11.42 22.17 5.46
C PHE A 12 -9.98 22.17 4.95
N PRO A 13 -9.35 23.34 4.79
CA PRO A 13 -7.91 23.37 4.57
C PRO A 13 -7.24 22.85 5.85
N VAL A 14 -6.64 21.67 5.78
CA VAL A 14 -5.67 21.26 6.79
C VAL A 14 -4.52 22.26 6.67
N ARG A 15 -4.45 23.24 7.57
CA ARG A 15 -3.39 24.24 7.56
C ARG A 15 -2.07 23.52 7.85
N ARG A 16 -1.22 23.42 6.87
CA ARG A 16 0.20 23.13 7.08
C ARG A 16 0.79 24.21 7.96
N THR A 17 1.28 23.86 9.13
CA THR A 17 2.00 24.77 10.02
C THR A 17 3.50 24.80 9.78
N THR A 18 4.00 23.92 8.94
CA THR A 18 5.40 23.94 8.47
C THR A 18 5.42 23.67 6.97
N PRO A 19 6.22 24.41 6.19
CA PRO A 19 6.45 24.08 4.80
C PRO A 19 7.32 22.81 4.73
N SER A 20 6.66 21.64 4.71
CA SER A 20 7.32 20.44 4.23
C SER A 20 7.20 20.43 2.72
N PRO A 21 8.26 20.19 1.95
CA PRO A 21 8.19 20.04 0.50
C PRO A 21 7.47 18.76 0.08
N GLY A 22 7.03 17.92 1.03
CA GLY A 22 6.31 16.67 0.77
C GLY A 22 4.85 16.90 0.34
N VAL A 23 4.38 16.12 -0.60
CA VAL A 23 2.97 16.03 -0.98
C VAL A 23 2.28 15.10 0.03
N ALA A 24 1.21 15.58 0.68
CA ALA A 24 0.38 14.73 1.54
C ALA A 24 -0.33 13.68 0.67
N LYS A 25 -0.22 12.38 1.02
CA LYS A 25 -0.74 11.27 0.20
C LYS A 25 -1.27 10.12 1.08
N GLY A 26 -2.06 9.21 0.48
CA GLY A 26 -2.48 7.96 1.12
C GLY A 26 -3.35 8.15 2.37
N SER A 27 -4.35 9.03 2.34
CA SER A 27 -5.19 9.30 3.51
C SER A 27 -6.13 8.14 3.87
N SER A 28 -6.25 7.85 5.18
CA SER A 28 -7.18 6.88 5.76
C SER A 28 -7.96 7.52 6.90
N VAL A 29 -9.24 7.16 7.04
CA VAL A 29 -10.16 7.74 8.03
C VAL A 29 -10.82 6.65 8.87
N ARG A 30 -10.83 6.80 10.19
CA ARG A 30 -11.56 5.92 11.13
C ARG A 30 -12.16 6.73 12.27
N THR A 31 -13.19 6.14 12.91
CA THR A 31 -13.77 6.66 14.16
C THR A 31 -13.48 5.71 15.30
N ASP A 32 -13.25 6.25 16.50
CA ASP A 32 -13.19 5.44 17.72
C ASP A 32 -14.58 5.17 18.31
N GLY A 33 -14.65 4.35 19.36
CA GLY A 33 -15.90 4.01 20.04
C GLY A 33 -16.61 5.18 20.75
N HIS A 34 -15.99 6.35 20.82
CA HIS A 34 -16.58 7.59 21.32
C HIS A 34 -16.92 8.60 20.22
N GLY A 35 -16.80 8.22 18.95
CA GLY A 35 -17.13 9.04 17.79
C GLY A 35 -16.09 10.12 17.45
N LYS A 36 -14.87 10.04 18.01
CA LYS A 36 -13.77 10.87 17.52
C LYS A 36 -13.36 10.39 16.13
N VAL A 37 -13.16 11.34 15.22
CA VAL A 37 -12.72 11.05 13.84
C VAL A 37 -11.22 11.24 13.73
N TYR A 38 -10.54 10.20 13.30
CA TYR A 38 -9.10 10.22 13.02
C TYR A 38 -8.90 10.20 11.51
N VAL A 39 -8.12 11.14 11.02
CA VAL A 39 -7.60 11.17 9.65
C VAL A 39 -6.10 11.01 9.73
N ALA A 40 -5.56 10.03 9.04
CA ALA A 40 -4.12 9.78 8.98
C ALA A 40 -3.65 9.79 7.53
N TRP A 41 -2.43 10.23 7.29
CA TRP A 41 -1.82 10.32 5.96
C TRP A 41 -0.30 10.37 6.07
N GLU A 42 0.37 10.20 4.96
CA GLU A 42 1.80 10.42 4.87
C GLU A 42 2.09 11.90 4.60
N ASP A 43 3.04 12.47 5.33
CA ASP A 43 3.57 13.82 5.15
C ASP A 43 5.10 13.82 5.22
N GLY A 44 5.72 13.78 4.06
CA GLY A 44 7.16 13.60 3.93
C GLY A 44 7.63 12.27 4.52
N SER A 45 8.58 12.28 5.42
CA SER A 45 9.12 11.06 6.04
C SER A 45 8.38 10.64 7.32
N ASN A 46 7.11 11.00 7.48
CA ASN A 46 6.29 10.62 8.63
C ASN A 46 4.88 10.22 8.22
N GLN A 47 4.37 9.17 8.84
CA GLN A 47 2.93 8.96 8.94
C GLN A 47 2.41 9.89 10.04
N VAL A 48 1.40 10.68 9.71
CA VAL A 48 0.81 11.70 10.61
C VAL A 48 -0.69 11.50 10.75
N TYR A 49 -1.28 12.12 11.77
CA TYR A 49 -2.72 12.10 12.00
C TYR A 49 -3.24 13.41 12.56
N ALA A 50 -4.51 13.66 12.35
CA ALA A 50 -5.29 14.71 13.00
C ALA A 50 -6.58 14.12 13.56
N VAL A 51 -7.12 14.72 14.63
CA VAL A 51 -8.31 14.23 15.32
C VAL A 51 -9.39 15.31 15.38
N SER A 52 -10.62 14.91 15.09
CA SER A 52 -11.81 15.71 15.35
C SER A 52 -12.61 15.12 16.50
N THR A 53 -13.07 15.98 17.42
CA THR A 53 -13.97 15.62 18.52
C THR A 53 -15.39 16.16 18.34
N ASN A 54 -15.68 16.74 17.18
CA ASN A 54 -16.95 17.40 16.87
C ASN A 54 -17.54 16.95 15.53
N GLY A 55 -17.40 15.66 15.21
CA GLY A 55 -17.99 15.05 14.03
C GLY A 55 -17.35 15.48 12.70
N GLY A 56 -16.08 15.84 12.70
CA GLY A 56 -15.36 16.25 11.49
C GLY A 56 -15.45 17.75 11.17
N VAL A 57 -16.06 18.56 12.07
CA VAL A 57 -16.21 20.00 11.83
C VAL A 57 -14.87 20.75 11.96
N SER A 58 -14.01 20.32 12.87
CA SER A 58 -12.64 20.84 13.00
C SER A 58 -11.69 19.73 13.45
N TYR A 59 -10.41 19.91 13.17
CA TYR A 59 -9.35 18.94 13.47
C TYR A 59 -8.21 19.60 14.25
N THR A 60 -7.50 18.80 15.03
CA THR A 60 -6.25 19.20 15.66
C THR A 60 -5.19 19.49 14.58
N LEU A 61 -4.11 20.13 14.98
CA LEU A 61 -2.90 20.15 14.15
C LEU A 61 -2.37 18.72 13.97
N PRO A 62 -1.76 18.42 12.81
CA PRO A 62 -1.14 17.12 12.55
C PRO A 62 -0.08 16.77 13.59
N ARG A 63 -0.04 15.49 13.97
CA ARG A 63 0.98 14.90 14.87
C ARG A 63 1.53 13.63 14.23
N ALA A 64 2.78 13.32 14.51
CA ALA A 64 3.38 12.09 14.02
C ALA A 64 2.78 10.85 14.68
N ILE A 65 2.53 9.82 13.86
CA ILE A 65 2.34 8.43 14.28
C ILE A 65 3.70 7.77 14.42
N GLY A 66 4.50 7.83 13.35
CA GLY A 66 5.82 7.25 13.27
C GLY A 66 6.55 7.67 12.00
N ARG A 67 7.82 7.31 11.90
CA ARG A 67 8.60 7.56 10.71
C ARG A 67 8.26 6.56 9.61
N VAL A 68 8.23 7.04 8.38
CA VAL A 68 8.19 6.21 7.18
C VAL A 68 9.53 6.30 6.46
N ALA A 69 10.04 5.13 6.07
CA ALA A 69 11.10 4.98 5.10
C ALA A 69 10.47 4.32 3.86
N ASP A 70 10.04 5.15 2.92
CA ASP A 70 9.29 4.71 1.75
C ASP A 70 9.99 3.57 1.01
N LEU A 71 9.18 2.67 0.48
CA LEU A 71 9.65 1.74 -0.54
C LEU A 71 10.25 2.52 -1.71
N ILE A 72 11.26 1.94 -2.33
CA ILE A 72 11.76 2.49 -3.60
C ILE A 72 10.74 2.18 -4.70
N ASP A 73 10.42 3.16 -5.50
CA ASP A 73 9.54 3.02 -6.67
C ASP A 73 10.38 3.00 -7.96
N PRO A 74 10.42 1.87 -8.67
CA PRO A 74 9.80 0.57 -8.38
C PRO A 74 10.59 -0.28 -7.38
N ILE A 75 9.95 -1.31 -6.80
CA ILE A 75 10.65 -2.35 -6.03
C ILE A 75 11.65 -3.06 -6.97
N PRO A 76 12.92 -3.27 -6.54
CA PRO A 76 13.93 -3.95 -7.36
C PRO A 76 13.42 -5.28 -7.92
N GLY A 77 13.56 -5.46 -9.23
CA GLY A 77 13.02 -6.62 -9.94
C GLY A 77 11.67 -6.43 -10.60
N SER A 78 11.04 -5.26 -10.45
CA SER A 78 9.75 -4.90 -11.04
C SER A 78 9.78 -3.54 -11.74
N ASN A 79 8.66 -3.17 -12.36
CA ASN A 79 8.45 -1.86 -12.96
C ASN A 79 7.04 -1.31 -12.68
N PHE A 80 6.38 -1.77 -11.61
CA PHE A 80 5.13 -1.15 -11.16
C PHE A 80 5.41 -0.12 -10.06
N ARG A 81 4.53 0.89 -9.95
CA ARG A 81 4.63 1.89 -8.89
C ARG A 81 4.16 1.32 -7.56
N ASN A 82 4.75 1.78 -6.49
CA ASN A 82 4.38 1.44 -5.13
C ASN A 82 4.55 2.64 -4.21
N ASP A 83 4.02 2.53 -2.99
CA ASP A 83 4.18 3.52 -1.94
C ASP A 83 3.98 2.87 -0.56
N SER A 84 4.38 3.57 0.49
CA SER A 84 4.26 3.12 1.88
C SER A 84 3.02 3.69 2.58
N PHE A 85 1.88 3.81 1.88
CA PHE A 85 0.63 4.30 2.47
C PHE A 85 0.22 3.52 3.71
N LEU A 86 -0.24 4.23 4.72
CA LEU A 86 -0.73 3.58 5.93
C LEU A 86 -2.15 3.00 5.76
N SER A 87 -2.38 1.86 6.41
CA SER A 87 -3.73 1.37 6.70
C SER A 87 -4.08 1.69 8.14
N LEU A 88 -5.27 2.26 8.38
CA LEU A 88 -5.76 2.62 9.70
C LEU A 88 -6.97 1.74 10.05
N ALA A 89 -7.01 1.18 11.27
CA ALA A 89 -8.12 0.41 11.78
C ALA A 89 -8.49 0.83 13.20
N SER A 90 -9.77 0.81 13.53
CA SER A 90 -10.26 1.06 14.89
C SER A 90 -10.77 -0.23 15.52
N ASP A 91 -10.53 -0.40 16.81
CA ASP A 91 -11.10 -1.48 17.59
C ASP A 91 -12.63 -1.25 17.71
N PRO A 92 -13.46 -2.15 17.14
CA PRO A 92 -14.91 -1.95 17.10
C PRO A 92 -15.63 -2.26 18.42
N ARG A 93 -14.91 -2.72 19.45
CA ARG A 93 -15.52 -3.01 20.75
C ARG A 93 -16.07 -1.74 21.38
N ALA A 94 -17.21 -1.90 22.08
CA ALA A 94 -17.91 -0.77 22.68
C ALA A 94 -16.99 0.10 23.55
N ASN A 95 -17.05 1.42 23.33
CA ASN A 95 -16.26 2.43 24.03
C ASN A 95 -14.73 2.30 23.87
N SER A 96 -14.25 1.51 22.92
CA SER A 96 -12.81 1.43 22.65
C SER A 96 -12.29 2.73 22.03
N THR A 97 -11.17 3.22 22.55
CA THR A 97 -10.40 4.34 21.98
C THR A 97 -9.17 3.84 21.22
N THR A 98 -9.04 2.53 21.08
CA THR A 98 -7.88 1.91 20.46
C THR A 98 -7.96 1.99 18.94
N LEU A 99 -6.89 2.47 18.32
CA LEU A 99 -6.66 2.39 16.88
C LEU A 99 -5.31 1.75 16.62
N TYR A 100 -5.22 1.15 15.44
CA TYR A 100 -3.98 0.60 14.90
C TYR A 100 -3.69 1.23 13.54
N ALA A 101 -2.41 1.39 13.24
CA ALA A 101 -1.92 1.80 11.94
C ALA A 101 -0.81 0.86 11.50
N ALA A 102 -0.81 0.46 10.24
CA ALA A 102 0.25 -0.36 9.66
C ALA A 102 0.72 0.24 8.34
N TRP A 103 2.00 0.13 8.07
CA TRP A 103 2.62 0.48 6.79
C TRP A 103 3.89 -0.31 6.56
N VAL A 104 4.47 -0.17 5.38
CA VAL A 104 5.74 -0.82 5.05
C VAL A 104 6.87 0.19 5.14
N ASN A 105 7.98 -0.21 5.76
CA ASN A 105 9.22 0.53 5.78
C ASN A 105 10.32 -0.27 5.09
N ARG A 106 11.05 0.34 4.14
CA ARG A 106 12.29 -0.26 3.66
C ARG A 106 13.31 -0.35 4.79
N THR A 107 14.11 -1.40 4.79
CA THR A 107 15.15 -1.63 5.80
C THR A 107 16.55 -1.40 5.27
N VAL A 108 16.69 -1.35 3.93
CA VAL A 108 17.96 -1.08 3.23
C VAL A 108 17.75 0.01 2.17
N THR A 109 18.83 0.73 1.86
CA THR A 109 18.77 1.93 1.02
C THR A 109 18.46 1.64 -0.45
N ASP A 110 18.80 0.45 -0.95
CA ASP A 110 18.54 0.01 -2.32
C ASP A 110 17.12 -0.54 -2.54
N GLY A 111 16.30 -0.60 -1.47
CA GLY A 111 14.92 -1.09 -1.55
C GLY A 111 14.76 -2.60 -1.68
N SER A 112 15.86 -3.36 -1.62
CA SER A 112 15.83 -4.83 -1.76
C SER A 112 15.25 -5.56 -0.54
N ALA A 113 15.01 -4.87 0.57
CA ALA A 113 14.39 -5.43 1.76
C ALA A 113 13.52 -4.40 2.50
N ALA A 114 12.42 -4.89 3.08
CA ALA A 114 11.47 -4.08 3.84
C ALA A 114 10.79 -4.88 4.95
N GLN A 115 10.05 -4.16 5.80
CA GLN A 115 9.30 -4.73 6.91
C GLN A 115 7.92 -4.09 7.02
N VAL A 116 6.93 -4.87 7.48
CA VAL A 116 5.63 -4.34 7.90
C VAL A 116 5.72 -3.92 9.36
N VAL A 117 5.35 -2.69 9.69
CA VAL A 117 5.29 -2.19 11.07
C VAL A 117 3.86 -1.92 11.49
N VAL A 118 3.55 -2.18 12.76
CA VAL A 118 2.25 -1.91 13.37
C VAL A 118 2.41 -0.98 14.54
N TYR A 119 1.64 0.10 14.52
CA TYR A 119 1.53 1.10 15.58
C TYR A 119 0.15 1.05 16.22
N LYS A 120 0.09 1.47 17.49
CA LYS A 120 -1.14 1.50 18.28
C LYS A 120 -1.26 2.80 19.05
N THR A 121 -2.50 3.26 19.21
CA THR A 121 -2.87 4.31 20.17
C THR A 121 -4.08 3.88 21.00
N THR A 122 -4.16 4.41 22.20
CA THR A 122 -5.37 4.37 23.05
C THR A 122 -5.88 5.79 23.33
N GLY A 123 -5.49 6.75 22.47
CA GLY A 123 -5.87 8.16 22.56
C GLY A 123 -4.80 9.11 23.12
N ALA A 124 -3.74 8.59 23.75
CA ALA A 124 -2.71 9.43 24.37
C ALA A 124 -1.46 9.69 23.48
N GLY A 125 -1.29 8.90 22.45
CA GLY A 125 -0.14 8.96 21.53
C GLY A 125 0.01 7.62 20.82
N TRP A 126 0.91 7.54 19.86
CA TRP A 126 1.17 6.33 19.08
C TRP A 126 2.50 5.72 19.50
N SER A 127 2.56 4.40 19.51
CA SER A 127 3.79 3.64 19.70
C SER A 127 3.82 2.44 18.77
N GLN A 128 4.99 2.09 18.25
CA GLN A 128 5.18 0.84 17.53
C GLN A 128 5.02 -0.32 18.49
N VAL A 129 4.19 -1.30 18.12
CA VAL A 129 3.87 -2.45 18.96
C VAL A 129 4.33 -3.78 18.36
N ALA A 130 4.51 -3.84 17.03
CA ALA A 130 4.97 -5.05 16.36
C ALA A 130 5.69 -4.75 15.03
N THR A 131 6.46 -5.75 14.59
CA THR A 131 7.01 -5.89 13.23
C THR A 131 6.70 -7.32 12.77
N PRO A 132 5.48 -7.56 12.27
CA PRO A 132 5.01 -8.92 11.97
C PRO A 132 5.75 -9.61 10.84
N TYR A 133 6.38 -8.84 9.96
CA TYR A 133 7.07 -9.37 8.79
C TYR A 133 8.28 -8.52 8.40
N THR A 134 9.34 -9.20 8.01
CA THR A 134 10.51 -8.62 7.33
C THR A 134 10.90 -9.56 6.20
N GLY A 135 11.15 -9.03 5.02
CA GLY A 135 11.50 -9.82 3.85
C GLY A 135 12.34 -9.06 2.84
N SER A 136 12.91 -9.79 1.91
CA SER A 136 13.77 -9.27 0.83
C SER A 136 13.40 -9.87 -0.52
N VAL A 137 13.76 -9.18 -1.60
CA VAL A 137 13.51 -9.68 -2.98
C VAL A 137 14.17 -11.03 -3.24
N ALA A 138 15.27 -11.33 -2.55
CA ALA A 138 16.06 -12.56 -2.76
C ALA A 138 15.55 -13.77 -1.94
N ASP A 139 14.62 -13.57 -1.01
CA ASP A 139 14.20 -14.63 -0.08
C ASP A 139 12.68 -14.65 0.11
N THR A 140 12.16 -14.01 1.13
CA THR A 140 10.75 -14.10 1.54
C THR A 140 9.85 -13.08 0.85
N GLY A 141 10.42 -12.17 0.10
CA GLY A 141 9.74 -11.11 -0.64
C GLY A 141 9.66 -9.77 0.11
N VAL A 142 9.82 -8.68 -0.61
CA VAL A 142 9.58 -7.32 -0.12
C VAL A 142 8.08 -7.13 0.06
N PRO A 143 7.59 -6.83 1.28
CA PRO A 143 6.17 -6.56 1.50
C PRO A 143 5.75 -5.23 0.89
N PHE A 144 4.49 -5.16 0.43
CA PHE A 144 3.84 -3.94 -0.06
C PHE A 144 2.31 -4.06 0.03
N PHE A 145 1.59 -2.95 -0.08
CA PHE A 145 0.12 -2.84 -0.13
C PHE A 145 -0.58 -3.64 0.98
N GLN A 146 -0.22 -3.38 2.22
CA GLN A 146 -0.84 -4.04 3.37
C GLN A 146 -2.27 -3.56 3.60
N GLY A 147 -3.13 -4.48 4.09
CA GLY A 147 -4.44 -4.22 4.66
C GLY A 147 -4.43 -4.51 6.16
N LEU A 148 -5.14 -3.72 6.93
CA LEU A 148 -5.27 -3.84 8.38
C LEU A 148 -6.73 -3.68 8.78
N ASP A 149 -7.22 -4.59 9.64
CA ASP A 149 -8.53 -4.45 10.27
C ASP A 149 -8.56 -5.05 11.68
N VAL A 150 -9.61 -4.76 12.43
CA VAL A 150 -9.81 -5.30 13.78
C VAL A 150 -11.17 -5.97 13.86
N ALA A 151 -11.18 -7.26 14.20
CA ALA A 151 -12.39 -8.04 14.37
C ALA A 151 -13.17 -7.63 15.63
N GLY A 152 -14.44 -8.05 15.73
CA GLY A 152 -15.34 -7.67 16.81
C GLY A 152 -14.91 -8.11 18.22
N ASP A 153 -14.04 -9.12 18.34
CA ASP A 153 -13.42 -9.59 19.58
C ASP A 153 -12.12 -8.85 19.94
N GLY A 154 -11.67 -7.97 19.05
CA GLY A 154 -10.43 -7.19 19.18
C GLY A 154 -9.21 -7.86 18.57
N ARG A 155 -9.35 -9.01 17.89
CA ARG A 155 -8.26 -9.60 17.08
C ARG A 155 -7.84 -8.60 16.01
N VAL A 156 -6.53 -8.40 15.88
CA VAL A 156 -5.94 -7.51 14.86
C VAL A 156 -5.48 -8.37 13.69
N ASP A 157 -6.07 -8.16 12.54
CA ASP A 157 -5.79 -8.88 11.31
C ASP A 157 -4.95 -8.00 10.37
N LEU A 158 -3.92 -8.59 9.79
CA LEU A 158 -2.99 -7.95 8.87
C LEU A 158 -2.76 -8.86 7.67
N ALA A 159 -2.86 -8.30 6.46
CA ALA A 159 -2.50 -8.99 5.24
C ALA A 159 -1.65 -8.06 4.36
N TRP A 160 -0.81 -8.62 3.51
CA TRP A 160 0.05 -7.88 2.60
C TRP A 160 0.41 -8.74 1.40
N GLN A 161 0.86 -8.09 0.34
CA GLN A 161 1.55 -8.77 -0.76
C GLN A 161 3.06 -8.69 -0.53
N ALA A 162 3.80 -9.69 -1.01
CA ALA A 162 5.25 -9.70 -0.97
C ALA A 162 5.81 -10.18 -2.31
N MET A 163 6.86 -9.51 -2.79
CA MET A 163 7.47 -9.79 -4.08
C MET A 163 8.89 -10.28 -3.93
N THR A 164 9.18 -11.41 -4.57
CA THR A 164 10.53 -11.91 -4.81
C THR A 164 10.94 -11.62 -6.25
N ALA A 165 12.25 -11.56 -6.54
CA ALA A 165 12.80 -11.45 -7.87
C ALA A 165 14.00 -12.36 -8.04
N ILE A 166 14.15 -12.96 -9.22
CA ILE A 166 15.31 -13.78 -9.59
C ILE A 166 16.55 -12.88 -9.74
N ASP A 167 16.37 -11.77 -10.43
CA ASP A 167 17.40 -10.74 -10.59
C ASP A 167 16.78 -9.37 -10.25
N PRO A 168 17.20 -8.72 -9.16
CA PRO A 168 16.66 -7.43 -8.76
C PRO A 168 17.09 -6.26 -9.65
N THR A 169 18.02 -6.46 -10.58
CA THR A 169 18.53 -5.42 -11.49
C THR A 169 17.76 -5.32 -12.80
N ILE A 170 16.89 -6.29 -13.09
CA ILE A 170 16.04 -6.33 -14.28
C ILE A 170 14.57 -6.49 -13.90
N PHE A 171 13.69 -6.23 -14.84
CA PHE A 171 12.26 -6.56 -14.75
C PHE A 171 11.80 -7.18 -16.06
N GLY A 172 10.65 -7.85 -16.04
CA GLY A 172 10.05 -8.48 -17.20
C GLY A 172 9.44 -9.83 -16.87
N THR A 173 8.91 -10.47 -17.90
CA THR A 173 8.20 -11.75 -17.81
C THR A 173 9.06 -12.83 -17.14
N GLY A 174 8.53 -13.42 -16.07
CA GLY A 174 9.16 -14.52 -15.34
C GLY A 174 10.27 -14.11 -14.38
N ASN A 175 10.56 -12.81 -14.19
CA ASN A 175 11.61 -12.36 -13.27
C ASN A 175 11.14 -12.25 -11.84
N ALA A 176 9.90 -11.82 -11.61
CA ALA A 176 9.37 -11.56 -10.27
C ALA A 176 8.14 -12.42 -9.97
N SER A 177 7.91 -12.67 -8.69
CA SER A 177 6.77 -13.44 -8.20
C SER A 177 6.17 -12.73 -7.00
N ILE A 178 4.83 -12.58 -7.00
CA ILE A 178 4.06 -11.95 -5.95
C ILE A 178 3.12 -12.95 -5.32
N ASP A 179 3.20 -13.05 -3.98
CA ASP A 179 2.29 -13.81 -3.15
C ASP A 179 1.67 -12.93 -2.07
N SER A 180 0.49 -13.33 -1.59
CA SER A 180 -0.19 -12.64 -0.49
C SER A 180 -0.08 -13.45 0.80
N TYR A 181 0.10 -12.75 1.91
CA TYR A 181 0.29 -13.31 3.25
C TYR A 181 -0.69 -12.70 4.24
N TYR A 182 -0.94 -13.43 5.30
CA TYR A 182 -1.77 -13.03 6.42
C TYR A 182 -1.11 -13.40 7.75
N ALA A 183 -1.31 -12.54 8.75
CA ALA A 183 -1.02 -12.81 10.14
C ALA A 183 -2.06 -12.15 11.03
N SER A 184 -2.34 -12.75 12.19
CA SER A 184 -3.24 -12.15 13.17
C SER A 184 -2.59 -12.09 14.55
N SER A 185 -3.08 -11.16 15.35
CA SER A 185 -2.70 -11.03 16.76
C SER A 185 -3.95 -11.01 17.62
N PRO A 186 -3.95 -11.63 18.81
CA PRO A 186 -4.99 -11.39 19.80
C PRO A 186 -5.18 -9.91 20.10
N ALA A 187 -6.25 -9.57 20.79
CA ALA A 187 -6.51 -8.19 21.18
C ALA A 187 -5.27 -7.55 21.84
N GLY A 188 -4.83 -6.43 21.27
CA GLY A 188 -3.60 -5.73 21.70
C GLY A 188 -2.60 -5.49 20.59
N GLY A 189 -2.58 -6.35 19.54
CA GLY A 189 -1.75 -6.16 18.34
C GLY A 189 -0.24 -6.28 18.58
N THR A 190 0.19 -7.05 19.60
CA THR A 190 1.60 -7.12 19.99
C THR A 190 2.27 -8.46 19.68
N ALA A 191 1.48 -9.50 19.41
CA ALA A 191 1.97 -10.86 19.22
C ALA A 191 1.28 -11.48 17.99
N PHE A 192 1.77 -11.13 16.80
CA PHE A 192 1.27 -11.69 15.54
C PHE A 192 1.71 -13.15 15.37
N SER A 193 0.84 -13.95 14.76
CA SER A 193 1.17 -15.30 14.29
C SER A 193 2.30 -15.25 13.26
N ALA A 194 2.91 -16.40 12.98
CA ALA A 194 3.76 -16.54 11.80
C ALA A 194 2.94 -16.20 10.54
N PRO A 195 3.55 -15.57 9.53
CA PRO A 195 2.91 -15.31 8.25
C PRO A 195 2.45 -16.59 7.57
N THR A 196 1.21 -16.60 7.10
CA THR A 196 0.62 -17.71 6.35
C THR A 196 0.33 -17.25 4.93
N PRO A 197 0.79 -17.94 3.87
CA PRO A 197 0.41 -17.62 2.51
C PRO A 197 -1.09 -17.80 2.30
N VAL A 198 -1.74 -16.89 1.61
CA VAL A 198 -3.18 -16.90 1.32
C VAL A 198 -3.49 -16.91 -0.17
N THR A 199 -2.48 -16.78 -1.01
CA THR A 199 -2.57 -17.05 -2.46
C THR A 199 -2.49 -18.55 -2.73
N THR A 200 -3.19 -19.02 -3.75
CA THR A 200 -3.12 -20.41 -4.23
C THR A 200 -2.23 -20.55 -5.48
N ALA A 201 -1.79 -19.45 -6.02
CA ALA A 201 -0.82 -19.36 -7.11
C ALA A 201 -0.14 -18.00 -7.05
N SER A 202 1.13 -17.96 -7.38
CA SER A 202 1.90 -16.73 -7.47
C SER A 202 1.55 -15.95 -8.74
N SER A 203 1.74 -14.65 -8.72
CA SER A 203 1.49 -13.72 -9.81
C SER A 203 2.79 -13.12 -10.34
N ASP A 204 2.90 -13.01 -11.67
CA ASP A 204 3.99 -12.28 -12.33
C ASP A 204 3.54 -10.82 -12.58
N PRO A 205 4.23 -9.81 -12.04
CA PRO A 205 3.86 -8.41 -12.29
C PRO A 205 3.99 -8.01 -13.76
N ALA A 206 4.82 -8.69 -14.56
CA ALA A 206 4.93 -8.43 -16.00
C ALA A 206 3.67 -8.85 -16.78
N ALA A 207 2.85 -9.75 -16.22
CA ALA A 207 1.55 -10.13 -16.77
C ALA A 207 0.41 -9.19 -16.35
N SER A 208 0.69 -8.16 -15.55
CA SER A 208 -0.30 -7.19 -15.08
C SER A 208 -0.73 -6.20 -16.17
N SER A 209 -1.78 -5.44 -15.90
CA SER A 209 -2.18 -4.30 -16.73
C SER A 209 -0.99 -3.35 -16.94
N GLN A 210 -0.99 -2.66 -18.09
CA GLN A 210 0.13 -1.80 -18.45
C GLN A 210 -0.31 -0.34 -18.50
N ASN A 211 0.32 0.51 -17.70
CA ASN A 211 0.03 1.94 -17.70
C ASN A 211 0.59 2.58 -18.99
N ASN A 212 -0.24 2.71 -20.02
CA ASN A 212 0.13 3.18 -21.36
C ASN A 212 1.36 2.44 -21.95
N LEU A 213 1.51 1.15 -21.63
CA LEU A 213 2.68 0.33 -21.94
C LEU A 213 4.02 0.85 -21.40
N GLN A 214 4.03 1.89 -20.58
CA GLN A 214 5.27 2.47 -20.04
C GLN A 214 5.74 1.75 -18.78
N ARG A 215 4.79 1.29 -17.96
CA ARG A 215 5.04 0.59 -16.70
C ARG A 215 4.02 -0.51 -16.50
N GLN A 216 4.43 -1.54 -15.76
CA GLN A 216 3.52 -2.49 -15.14
C GLN A 216 2.55 -1.73 -14.21
N PHE A 217 1.33 -2.21 -14.06
CA PHE A 217 0.34 -1.59 -13.20
C PHE A 217 -0.31 -2.64 -12.29
N TRP A 218 0.05 -2.58 -11.01
CA TRP A 218 -0.42 -3.53 -9.99
C TRP A 218 -1.57 -2.97 -9.14
N GLY A 219 -2.07 -1.78 -9.42
CA GLY A 219 -2.97 -1.02 -8.56
C GLY A 219 -2.20 -0.25 -7.49
N ASP A 220 -2.95 0.36 -6.56
CA ASP A 220 -2.38 1.20 -5.51
C ASP A 220 -2.84 0.80 -4.11
N TYR A 221 -3.91 0.03 -3.99
CA TYR A 221 -4.58 -0.25 -2.72
C TYR A 221 -5.09 -1.69 -2.64
N ASN A 222 -4.83 -2.31 -1.50
CA ASN A 222 -5.47 -3.55 -1.08
C ASN A 222 -6.38 -3.28 0.12
N THR A 223 -7.34 -4.14 0.37
CA THR A 223 -8.28 -3.99 1.49
C THR A 223 -8.42 -5.28 2.28
N LEU A 224 -8.36 -5.17 3.60
CA LEU A 224 -8.68 -6.25 4.53
C LEU A 224 -9.94 -5.87 5.31
N VAL A 225 -10.85 -6.82 5.47
CA VAL A 225 -12.06 -6.68 6.29
C VAL A 225 -12.19 -7.90 7.20
N SER A 226 -12.48 -7.69 8.47
CA SER A 226 -12.56 -8.72 9.50
C SER A 226 -13.93 -8.77 10.16
N LYS A 227 -14.54 -9.95 10.25
CA LYS A 227 -15.81 -10.13 10.96
C LYS A 227 -15.88 -11.52 11.58
N GLY A 228 -16.10 -11.58 12.89
CA GLY A 228 -16.09 -12.84 13.63
C GLY A 228 -14.77 -13.57 13.44
N GLY A 229 -14.81 -14.87 13.17
CA GLY A 229 -13.64 -15.72 12.93
C GLY A 229 -13.11 -15.67 11.49
N THR A 230 -13.49 -14.68 10.65
CA THR A 230 -13.13 -14.65 9.23
C THR A 230 -12.53 -13.31 8.88
N ALA A 231 -11.51 -13.32 8.03
CA ALA A 231 -10.95 -12.15 7.36
C ALA A 231 -11.03 -12.33 5.84
N TRP A 232 -11.26 -11.23 5.13
CA TRP A 232 -11.29 -11.16 3.66
C TRP A 232 -10.23 -10.18 3.20
N PHE A 233 -9.25 -10.66 2.46
CA PHE A 233 -8.23 -9.82 1.85
C PHE A 233 -8.50 -9.70 0.36
N ILE A 234 -8.69 -8.48 -0.11
CA ILE A 234 -8.94 -8.13 -1.52
C ILE A 234 -7.67 -7.51 -2.07
N TYR A 235 -7.16 -8.07 -3.15
CA TYR A 235 -5.86 -7.71 -3.74
C TYR A 235 -5.84 -7.91 -5.25
N THR A 236 -4.87 -7.30 -5.92
CA THR A 236 -4.59 -7.49 -7.34
C THR A 236 -3.85 -8.81 -7.57
N ASP A 237 -4.21 -9.51 -8.65
CA ASP A 237 -3.61 -10.77 -9.05
C ASP A 237 -3.55 -10.87 -10.59
N SER A 238 -2.48 -11.41 -11.13
CA SER A 238 -2.29 -11.58 -12.58
C SER A 238 -2.16 -13.04 -13.02
N ARG A 239 -2.57 -14.00 -12.18
CA ARG A 239 -2.43 -15.45 -12.48
C ARG A 239 -3.13 -15.90 -13.77
N HIS A 240 -4.10 -15.16 -14.26
CA HIS A 240 -4.77 -15.41 -15.53
C HIS A 240 -4.18 -14.61 -16.69
N GLY A 241 -3.24 -13.74 -16.41
CA GLY A 241 -2.50 -12.97 -17.38
C GLY A 241 -1.26 -13.70 -17.88
N VAL A 242 -0.71 -13.21 -18.97
CA VAL A 242 0.58 -13.64 -19.50
C VAL A 242 1.43 -12.41 -19.80
N GLY A 243 2.74 -12.52 -19.63
CA GLY A 243 3.68 -11.46 -20.00
C GLY A 243 3.79 -11.28 -21.52
N CYS A 244 4.38 -10.18 -21.94
CA CYS A 244 4.69 -9.90 -23.33
C CYS A 244 6.16 -9.45 -23.44
N PRO A 245 7.09 -10.30 -23.90
CA PRO A 245 8.50 -9.95 -24.02
C PRO A 245 8.78 -8.72 -24.89
N ALA A 246 7.92 -8.44 -25.87
CA ALA A 246 8.04 -7.23 -26.69
C ALA A 246 7.74 -5.97 -25.89
N VAL A 247 6.77 -6.02 -24.94
CA VAL A 247 6.49 -4.91 -24.01
C VAL A 247 7.59 -4.81 -22.96
N ASP A 248 8.12 -5.92 -22.45
CA ASP A 248 9.27 -5.88 -21.52
C ASP A 248 10.46 -5.17 -22.15
N ALA A 249 10.80 -5.51 -23.41
CA ALA A 249 11.87 -4.85 -24.17
C ALA A 249 11.58 -3.35 -24.42
N TYR A 250 10.33 -3.02 -24.72
CA TYR A 250 9.90 -1.63 -24.89
C TYR A 250 10.01 -0.82 -23.59
N GLN A 251 9.55 -1.37 -22.49
CA GLN A 251 9.65 -0.73 -21.17
C GLN A 251 11.11 -0.56 -20.75
N LYS A 252 11.94 -1.60 -20.97
CA LYS A 252 13.38 -1.51 -20.70
C LYS A 252 14.03 -0.38 -21.51
N PHE A 253 13.71 -0.27 -22.80
CA PHE A 253 14.18 0.84 -23.62
C PHE A 253 13.77 2.20 -23.04
N LEU A 254 12.52 2.35 -22.59
CA LEU A 254 12.06 3.60 -21.99
C LEU A 254 12.83 3.96 -20.71
N VAL A 255 13.07 2.97 -19.86
CA VAL A 255 13.85 3.17 -18.61
C VAL A 255 15.30 3.54 -18.95
N ASP A 256 15.97 2.76 -19.80
CA ASP A 256 17.38 2.97 -20.17
C ASP A 256 17.61 4.33 -20.87
N SER A 257 16.62 4.82 -21.61
CA SER A 257 16.67 6.12 -22.29
C SER A 257 16.26 7.30 -21.40
N GLY A 258 15.84 7.05 -20.16
CA GLY A 258 15.28 8.07 -19.28
C GLY A 258 13.89 8.58 -19.72
N ALA A 259 13.21 7.84 -20.60
CA ALA A 259 11.89 8.24 -21.12
C ALA A 259 10.74 7.86 -20.17
N VAL A 260 10.97 6.98 -19.20
CA VAL A 260 10.04 6.69 -18.09
C VAL A 260 10.44 7.55 -16.91
N ILE A 261 9.59 8.49 -16.57
CA ILE A 261 9.76 9.34 -15.39
C ILE A 261 8.96 8.71 -14.27
N THR A 262 9.62 8.32 -13.17
CA THR A 262 8.96 7.91 -11.93
C THR A 262 8.18 9.08 -11.34
N GLU A 263 7.21 8.82 -10.47
CA GLU A 263 6.43 9.91 -9.85
C GLU A 263 7.31 10.86 -9.03
N ASP A 264 8.35 10.35 -8.40
CA ASP A 264 9.32 11.16 -7.65
C ASP A 264 10.14 12.07 -8.59
N GLU A 265 10.50 11.59 -9.76
CA GLU A 265 11.19 12.37 -10.79
C GLU A 265 10.26 13.42 -11.45
N ARG A 266 8.96 13.14 -11.59
CA ARG A 266 7.97 14.14 -12.05
C ARG A 266 7.82 15.33 -11.10
N ALA A 267 8.09 15.13 -9.81
CA ALA A 267 8.09 16.20 -8.84
C ALA A 267 9.37 17.06 -8.92
N ALA A 268 10.49 16.48 -9.35
CA ALA A 268 11.80 17.13 -9.40
C ALA A 268 12.12 17.77 -10.76
N ASP A 269 11.67 17.18 -11.87
CA ASP A 269 12.00 17.68 -13.21
C ASP A 269 10.80 17.60 -14.18
N ARG A 270 10.33 18.76 -14.63
CA ARG A 270 9.24 18.88 -15.62
C ARG A 270 9.68 18.77 -17.07
N ALA A 271 10.96 18.56 -17.31
CA ALA A 271 11.56 18.41 -18.63
C ALA A 271 11.90 16.95 -18.92
N GLY A 272 10.89 16.10 -19.07
CA GLY A 272 11.09 14.76 -19.63
C GLY A 272 11.60 14.84 -21.08
N PRO A 273 12.27 13.76 -21.60
CA PRO A 273 12.74 13.75 -22.98
C PRO A 273 11.60 14.04 -23.95
N ALA A 274 11.91 14.74 -25.01
CA ALA A 274 10.94 15.16 -26.03
C ALA A 274 10.15 13.94 -26.54
N GLN A 275 8.84 14.09 -26.64
CA GLN A 275 7.90 13.03 -27.03
C GLN A 275 8.14 12.42 -28.43
N GLY A 276 9.14 12.96 -29.17
CA GLY A 276 9.49 12.53 -30.54
C GLY A 276 10.36 11.29 -30.67
N ASP A 277 11.04 10.85 -29.60
CA ASP A 277 12.06 9.78 -29.70
C ASP A 277 11.58 8.41 -29.17
N LYS A 278 10.30 8.28 -28.79
CA LYS A 278 9.74 7.00 -28.35
C LYS A 278 9.49 6.09 -29.53
N PRO A 279 9.96 4.81 -29.49
CA PRO A 279 9.55 3.83 -30.47
C PRO A 279 8.04 3.60 -30.41
N ALA A 280 7.45 3.13 -31.50
CA ALA A 280 6.06 2.70 -31.49
C ALA A 280 5.87 1.55 -30.47
N PRO A 281 4.79 1.57 -29.66
CA PRO A 281 4.54 0.47 -28.75
C PRO A 281 4.29 -0.82 -29.53
N PRO A 282 4.71 -1.99 -29.00
CA PRO A 282 4.47 -3.27 -29.65
C PRO A 282 2.97 -3.60 -29.68
N THR A 283 2.55 -4.31 -30.73
CA THR A 283 1.14 -4.70 -30.97
C THR A 283 0.94 -6.21 -31.06
N ASP A 284 1.99 -6.99 -30.86
CA ASP A 284 2.06 -8.45 -31.08
C ASP A 284 2.06 -9.26 -29.78
N CYS A 285 1.44 -8.73 -28.73
CA CYS A 285 1.30 -9.43 -27.47
C CYS A 285 0.22 -10.54 -27.52
N PRO A 286 0.37 -11.60 -26.68
CA PRO A 286 -0.67 -12.60 -26.50
C PRO A 286 -2.01 -11.96 -26.07
N PRO A 287 -3.18 -12.57 -26.40
CA PRO A 287 -4.49 -12.01 -26.03
C PRO A 287 -4.72 -11.84 -24.52
N GLN A 288 -4.05 -12.64 -23.69
CA GLN A 288 -4.14 -12.57 -22.22
C GLN A 288 -3.14 -11.59 -21.60
N PHE A 289 -2.36 -10.89 -22.41
CA PHE A 289 -1.41 -9.90 -21.94
C PHE A 289 -2.12 -8.76 -21.21
N GLY A 290 -1.59 -8.36 -20.08
CA GLY A 290 -2.10 -7.25 -19.30
C GLY A 290 -3.39 -7.54 -18.53
N ASN A 291 -3.73 -8.82 -18.31
CA ASN A 291 -4.92 -9.21 -17.56
C ASN A 291 -4.63 -9.23 -16.06
N THR A 292 -5.22 -8.28 -15.33
CA THR A 292 -5.24 -8.26 -13.88
C THR A 292 -6.66 -8.38 -13.36
N ASP A 293 -6.82 -9.21 -12.33
CA ASP A 293 -8.09 -9.45 -11.65
C ASP A 293 -8.04 -8.95 -10.21
N ALA A 294 -9.20 -8.64 -9.64
CA ALA A 294 -9.35 -8.48 -8.19
C ALA A 294 -9.67 -9.84 -7.57
N PHE A 295 -8.79 -10.32 -6.72
CA PHE A 295 -8.97 -11.58 -5.98
C PHE A 295 -9.37 -11.32 -4.54
N VAL A 296 -10.06 -12.30 -3.96
CA VAL A 296 -10.43 -12.32 -2.54
C VAL A 296 -9.94 -13.61 -1.92
N SER A 297 -9.07 -13.50 -0.93
CA SER A 297 -8.77 -14.62 -0.04
C SER A 297 -9.68 -14.58 1.16
N VAL A 298 -10.39 -15.69 1.43
CA VAL A 298 -11.23 -15.89 2.61
C VAL A 298 -10.42 -16.69 3.63
N ILE A 299 -10.15 -16.09 4.76
CA ILE A 299 -9.22 -16.59 5.77
C ILE A 299 -10.00 -16.93 7.04
N THR A 300 -9.94 -18.16 7.49
CA THR A 300 -10.40 -18.54 8.83
C THR A 300 -9.30 -18.22 9.82
N ALA A 301 -9.60 -17.34 10.77
CA ALA A 301 -8.62 -16.73 11.65
C ALA A 301 -8.87 -17.09 13.13
#